data_6b83c1a590ec6c31b3dea65dc272e074
#
_entry.id   6b83c1a590ec6c31b3dea65dc272e074
#
_cell.length_a   1.000
_cell.length_b   1.000
_cell.length_c   1.000
_cell.angle_alpha   90.00
_cell.angle_beta   90.00
_cell.angle_gamma   90.00
#
_symmetry.space_group_name_H-M   'P 1'
#
loop_
_entity.id
_entity.type
_entity.pdbx_description
1 polymer ?
#
loop_
_entity_poly.entity_id
_entity_poly.type
_entity_poly.pdbx_seq_one_letter_code
_entity_poly.pdbx_strand_id
1 'polypeptide(L)'
;MKEIYFAGGCFWGTEHYIKQIRGVVSTEVGYANGNGENPTYEEVYTDLTGFVECVKVVYDPAVLSLDRLTELYFHSIDPLSLNRQGNDCGTRYRTGIYYRDEGDRATIERIYHAVEAKVGSPIVVELEPLRNFYP
;
A
#
# COMPACT_ATOMS: atom_id res chain seq x y z
N MET A 1 9.71 11.50 -12.19
CA MET A 1 9.32 10.87 -10.93
C MET A 1 7.98 10.18 -11.08
N LYS A 2 7.82 9.06 -10.42
CA LYS A 2 6.56 8.32 -10.42
C LYS A 2 6.04 8.19 -8.99
N GLU A 3 4.77 7.87 -8.84
CA GLU A 3 4.16 7.64 -7.53
C GLU A 3 3.38 6.33 -7.49
N ILE A 4 3.36 5.71 -6.32
CA ILE A 4 2.58 4.53 -6.00
C ILE A 4 2.12 4.64 -4.55
N TYR A 5 1.04 3.96 -4.20
CA TYR A 5 0.43 4.04 -2.87
C TYR A 5 0.38 2.65 -2.25
N PHE A 6 0.98 2.52 -1.06
CA PHE A 6 1.06 1.24 -0.36
C PHE A 6 0.34 1.29 0.98
N ALA A 7 -0.48 0.30 1.25
CA ALA A 7 -1.11 0.06 2.54
C ALA A 7 -0.54 -1.21 3.16
N GLY A 8 -0.05 -1.15 4.37
CA GLY A 8 0.62 -2.28 5.01
C GLY A 8 0.52 -2.24 6.54
N GLY A 9 -0.70 -2.08 7.07
CA GLY A 9 -0.92 -1.92 8.50
C GLY A 9 -0.78 -0.46 8.91
N CYS A 10 -0.19 -0.21 10.06
CA CYS A 10 0.05 1.16 10.51
C CYS A 10 0.94 1.91 9.52
N PHE A 11 0.46 3.05 9.00
CA PHE A 11 1.18 3.79 7.95
C PHE A 11 2.52 4.35 8.43
N TRP A 12 2.69 4.61 9.73
CA TRP A 12 3.98 5.06 10.27
C TRP A 12 5.06 3.99 10.11
N GLY A 13 4.70 2.73 10.36
CA GLY A 13 5.63 1.60 10.19
C GLY A 13 5.97 1.35 8.72
N THR A 14 4.97 1.40 7.85
CA THR A 14 5.16 1.25 6.40
C THR A 14 6.02 2.38 5.85
N GLU A 15 5.77 3.63 6.25
CA GLU A 15 6.58 4.77 5.84
C GLU A 15 8.03 4.63 6.30
N HIS A 16 8.23 4.25 7.56
CA HIS A 16 9.57 4.09 8.11
C HIS A 16 10.41 3.08 7.32
N TYR A 17 9.80 1.99 6.90
CA TYR A 17 10.46 0.98 6.08
C TYR A 17 10.76 1.49 4.67
N ILE A 18 9.76 2.05 3.99
CA ILE A 18 9.86 2.42 2.58
C ILE A 18 10.78 3.61 2.36
N LYS A 19 10.77 4.61 3.23
CA LYS A 19 11.60 5.80 3.05
C LYS A 19 13.09 5.53 3.08
N GLN A 20 13.51 4.38 3.59
CA GLN A 20 14.92 3.97 3.61
C GLN A 20 15.40 3.33 2.32
N ILE A 21 14.49 3.04 1.40
CA ILE A 21 14.81 2.36 0.13
C ILE A 21 15.47 3.37 -0.82
N ARG A 22 16.65 3.01 -1.34
CA ARG A 22 17.33 3.86 -2.33
C ARG A 22 16.47 4.02 -3.57
N GLY A 23 16.27 5.27 -3.99
CA GLY A 23 15.41 5.62 -5.12
C GLY A 23 14.06 6.17 -4.70
N VAL A 24 13.67 6.00 -3.44
CA VAL A 24 12.49 6.68 -2.88
C VAL A 24 12.88 8.12 -2.60
N VAL A 25 12.13 9.05 -3.19
CA VAL A 25 12.40 10.50 -3.12
C VAL A 25 11.64 11.13 -1.97
N SER A 26 10.37 10.77 -1.80
CA SER A 26 9.55 11.29 -0.70
C SER A 26 8.43 10.31 -0.36
N THR A 27 7.94 10.44 0.87
CA THR A 27 6.81 9.66 1.37
C THR A 27 5.85 10.58 2.11
N GLU A 28 4.56 10.22 2.09
CA GLU A 28 3.52 10.98 2.80
C GLU A 28 2.47 9.99 3.28
N VAL A 29 2.14 10.02 4.57
CA VAL A 29 1.09 9.17 5.12
C VAL A 29 -0.27 9.81 4.96
N GLY A 30 -1.31 9.00 4.81
CA GLY A 30 -2.67 9.48 4.67
C GLY A 30 -3.69 8.36 4.63
N TYR A 31 -4.93 8.72 4.29
CA TYR A 31 -6.05 7.79 4.20
C TYR A 31 -6.51 7.69 2.75
N ALA A 32 -6.70 6.48 2.28
CA ALA A 32 -6.99 6.22 0.86
C ALA A 32 -8.22 5.33 0.67
N ASN A 33 -8.82 5.45 -0.51
CA ASN A 33 -9.85 4.56 -1.04
C ASN A 33 -11.02 4.29 -0.09
N GLY A 34 -11.45 5.32 0.61
CA GLY A 34 -12.64 5.26 1.45
C GLY A 34 -13.79 6.11 0.91
N ASN A 35 -14.86 6.18 1.67
CA ASN A 35 -16.06 6.94 1.37
C ASN A 35 -16.08 8.24 2.16
N GLY A 36 -16.29 9.35 1.47
CA GLY A 36 -16.33 10.68 2.05
C GLY A 36 -15.09 11.50 1.71
N GLU A 37 -15.02 12.71 2.26
CA GLU A 37 -13.94 13.66 2.01
C GLU A 37 -13.28 14.06 3.31
N ASN A 38 -11.96 14.29 3.25
CA ASN A 38 -11.17 14.78 4.39
C ASN A 38 -11.53 14.09 5.73
N PRO A 39 -11.40 12.75 5.83
CA PRO A 39 -11.81 12.03 7.02
C PRO A 39 -10.96 12.45 8.23
N THR A 40 -11.59 12.48 9.41
CA THR A 40 -10.85 12.64 10.66
C THR A 40 -10.29 11.27 11.09
N TYR A 41 -9.29 11.30 11.97
CA TYR A 41 -8.75 10.07 12.57
C TYR A 41 -9.86 9.25 13.23
N GLU A 42 -10.75 9.91 13.95
CA GLU A 42 -11.87 9.27 14.65
C GLU A 42 -12.83 8.57 13.68
N GLU A 43 -13.13 9.21 12.54
CA GLU A 43 -13.99 8.62 11.52
C GLU A 43 -13.35 7.37 10.91
N VAL A 44 -12.06 7.41 10.60
CA VAL A 44 -11.33 6.26 10.07
C VAL A 44 -11.24 5.14 11.12
N TYR A 45 -11.03 5.50 12.36
CA TYR A 45 -10.91 4.55 13.46
C TYR A 45 -12.18 3.72 13.68
N THR A 46 -13.35 4.21 13.26
CA THR A 46 -14.60 3.45 13.33
C THR A 46 -14.65 2.25 12.40
N ASP A 47 -13.79 2.21 11.38
CA ASP A 47 -13.79 1.24 10.26
C ASP A 47 -15.10 1.25 9.44
N LEU A 48 -15.91 2.32 9.56
CA LEU A 48 -17.17 2.45 8.81
C LEU A 48 -17.01 3.22 7.49
N THR A 49 -15.92 3.98 7.34
CA THR A 49 -15.68 4.80 6.14
C THR A 49 -15.00 4.04 5.02
N GLY A 50 -14.40 2.88 5.31
CA GLY A 50 -13.66 2.10 4.33
C GLY A 50 -12.28 2.65 3.99
N PHE A 51 -11.83 3.76 4.60
CA PHE A 51 -10.49 4.28 4.38
C PHE A 51 -9.43 3.33 4.93
N VAL A 52 -8.31 3.25 4.22
CA VAL A 52 -7.13 2.50 4.63
C VAL A 52 -5.99 3.45 4.96
N GLU A 53 -5.22 3.13 5.99
CA GLU A 53 -3.96 3.84 6.25
C GLU A 53 -2.98 3.52 5.14
N CYS A 54 -2.45 4.54 4.50
CA CYS A 54 -1.72 4.41 3.25
C CYS A 54 -0.52 5.35 3.20
N VAL A 55 0.50 4.96 2.46
CA VAL A 55 1.70 5.78 2.23
C VAL A 55 1.79 6.09 0.74
N LYS A 56 1.80 7.38 0.42
CA LYS A 56 2.15 7.85 -0.93
C LYS A 56 3.66 7.80 -1.07
N VAL A 57 4.14 7.12 -2.08
CA VAL A 57 5.57 6.96 -2.36
C VAL A 57 5.90 7.61 -3.69
N VAL A 58 6.78 8.59 -3.67
CA VAL A 58 7.35 9.19 -4.88
C VAL A 58 8.74 8.60 -5.06
N TYR A 59 9.02 8.02 -6.21
CA TYR A 59 10.29 7.35 -6.47
C TYR A 59 10.85 7.71 -7.84
N ASP A 60 12.18 7.56 -7.96
CA ASP A 60 12.90 7.78 -9.22
C ASP A 60 12.99 6.44 -9.98
N PRO A 61 12.26 6.27 -11.09
CA PRO A 61 12.26 5.01 -11.83
C PRO A 61 13.60 4.70 -12.52
N ALA A 62 14.49 5.67 -12.62
CA ALA A 62 15.84 5.43 -13.14
C ALA A 62 16.76 4.76 -12.11
N VAL A 63 16.41 4.86 -10.82
CA VAL A 63 17.19 4.28 -9.71
C VAL A 63 16.49 3.04 -9.14
N LEU A 64 15.16 3.07 -9.07
CA LEU A 64 14.36 2.03 -8.44
C LEU A 64 13.18 1.70 -9.35
N SER A 65 13.14 0.48 -9.87
CA SER A 65 12.01 0.03 -10.69
C SER A 65 10.77 -0.23 -9.82
N LEU A 66 9.60 -0.11 -10.42
CA LEU A 66 8.35 -0.46 -9.73
C LEU A 66 8.33 -1.94 -9.34
N ASP A 67 8.90 -2.81 -10.16
CA ASP A 67 9.06 -4.24 -9.87
C ASP A 67 9.76 -4.44 -8.53
N ARG A 68 10.94 -3.82 -8.38
CA ARG A 68 11.75 -3.96 -7.17
C ARG A 68 11.08 -3.33 -5.96
N LEU A 69 10.49 -2.15 -6.14
CA LEU A 69 9.77 -1.47 -5.06
C LEU A 69 8.59 -2.31 -4.57
N THR A 70 7.84 -2.91 -5.49
CA THR A 70 6.72 -3.79 -5.15
C THR A 70 7.19 -5.04 -4.41
N GLU A 71 8.29 -5.65 -4.84
CA GLU A 71 8.88 -6.80 -4.14
C GLU A 71 9.26 -6.43 -2.70
N LEU A 72 9.90 -5.27 -2.52
CA LEU A 72 10.29 -4.80 -1.19
C LEU A 72 9.08 -4.51 -0.30
N TYR A 73 8.01 -3.97 -0.87
CA TYR A 73 6.75 -3.79 -0.16
C TYR A 73 6.23 -5.13 0.38
N PHE A 74 6.19 -6.16 -0.45
CA PHE A 74 5.72 -7.48 -0.02
C PHE A 74 6.57 -8.09 1.09
N HIS A 75 7.84 -7.73 1.18
CA HIS A 75 8.70 -8.17 2.29
C HIS A 75 8.33 -7.51 3.62
N SER A 76 7.60 -6.40 3.60
CA SER A 76 7.25 -5.63 4.80
C SER A 76 5.92 -6.04 5.42
N ILE A 77 5.14 -6.90 4.76
CA ILE A 77 3.79 -7.28 5.18
C ILE A 77 3.60 -8.79 5.23
N ASP A 78 2.52 -9.20 5.90
CA ASP A 78 2.01 -10.57 5.80
C ASP A 78 0.88 -10.57 4.76
N PRO A 79 1.12 -11.13 3.55
CA PRO A 79 0.14 -11.06 2.46
C PRO A 79 -1.07 -11.97 2.67
N LEU A 80 -1.06 -12.81 3.69
CA LEU A 80 -2.15 -13.74 4.01
C LEU A 80 -3.04 -13.23 5.16
N SER A 81 -2.67 -12.12 5.79
CA SER A 81 -3.40 -11.58 6.95
C SER A 81 -4.44 -10.56 6.52
N LEU A 82 -5.71 -10.92 6.61
CA LEU A 82 -6.82 -10.05 6.24
C LEU A 82 -7.10 -9.04 7.35
N ASN A 83 -7.13 -7.75 6.98
CA ASN A 83 -7.45 -6.63 7.89
C ASN A 83 -6.63 -6.61 9.17
N ARG A 84 -5.41 -7.14 9.10
CA ARG A 84 -4.53 -7.20 10.28
C ARG A 84 -3.08 -7.27 9.87
N GLN A 85 -2.24 -6.47 10.54
CA GLN A 85 -0.79 -6.59 10.44
C GLN A 85 -0.22 -6.52 11.86
N GLY A 86 0.39 -7.64 12.31
CA GLY A 86 0.88 -7.73 13.68
C GLY A 86 -0.27 -7.58 14.70
N ASN A 87 -0.14 -6.60 15.56
CA ASN A 87 -1.15 -6.29 16.59
C ASN A 87 -2.20 -5.29 16.12
N ASP A 88 -2.04 -4.71 14.94
CA ASP A 88 -2.98 -3.73 14.38
C ASP A 88 -4.10 -4.46 13.65
N CYS A 89 -5.32 -4.33 14.13
CA CYS A 89 -6.51 -4.98 13.58
C CYS A 89 -7.54 -3.96 13.14
N GLY A 90 -8.25 -4.25 12.05
CA GLY A 90 -9.31 -3.43 11.50
C GLY A 90 -9.12 -3.19 10.01
N THR A 91 -10.18 -2.79 9.31
CA THR A 91 -10.15 -2.56 7.86
C THR A 91 -9.17 -1.45 7.47
N ARG A 92 -8.92 -0.48 8.35
CA ARG A 92 -7.95 0.59 8.12
C ARG A 92 -6.51 0.09 8.03
N TYR A 93 -6.23 -1.11 8.54
CA TYR A 93 -4.90 -1.73 8.54
C TYR A 93 -4.77 -2.84 7.49
N ARG A 94 -5.72 -2.95 6.56
CA ARG A 94 -5.61 -3.92 5.49
C ARG A 94 -4.46 -3.59 4.56
N THR A 95 -3.98 -4.59 3.84
CA THR A 95 -2.88 -4.42 2.88
C THR A 95 -3.42 -4.08 1.50
N GLY A 96 -2.66 -3.30 0.74
CA GLY A 96 -3.08 -2.94 -0.61
C GLY A 96 -2.01 -2.17 -1.37
N ILE A 97 -2.14 -2.22 -2.68
CA ILE A 97 -1.34 -1.47 -3.64
C ILE A 97 -2.32 -0.70 -4.52
N TYR A 98 -2.20 0.62 -4.53
CA TYR A 98 -3.11 1.47 -5.30
C TYR A 98 -2.32 2.28 -6.32
N TYR A 99 -2.73 2.21 -7.58
CA TYR A 99 -2.03 2.86 -8.69
C TYR A 99 -2.90 3.96 -9.30
N ARG A 100 -2.23 4.98 -9.83
CA ARG A 100 -2.89 6.04 -10.62
C ARG A 100 -2.67 5.84 -12.11
N ASP A 101 -1.56 5.22 -12.50
CA ASP A 101 -1.20 4.94 -13.88
C ASP A 101 -1.59 3.50 -14.22
N GLU A 102 -2.54 3.32 -15.14
CA GLU A 102 -3.00 1.99 -15.57
C GLU A 102 -1.86 1.12 -16.11
N GLY A 103 -0.82 1.74 -16.67
CA GLY A 103 0.35 1.01 -17.13
C GLY A 103 1.12 0.32 -16.02
N ASP A 104 0.97 0.76 -14.77
CA ASP A 104 1.64 0.15 -13.63
C ASP A 104 0.97 -1.16 -13.19
N ARG A 105 -0.30 -1.35 -13.51
CA ARG A 105 -1.07 -2.52 -13.07
C ARG A 105 -0.43 -3.83 -13.49
N ALA A 106 -0.04 -3.95 -14.76
CA ALA A 106 0.53 -5.19 -15.29
C ALA A 106 1.83 -5.55 -14.57
N THR A 107 2.67 -4.57 -14.28
CA THR A 107 3.91 -4.78 -13.53
C THR A 107 3.63 -5.28 -12.12
N ILE A 108 2.68 -4.64 -11.44
CA ILE A 108 2.30 -5.01 -10.07
C ILE A 108 1.68 -6.42 -10.05
N GLU A 109 0.80 -6.71 -11.00
CA GLU A 109 0.16 -8.03 -11.10
C GLU A 109 1.17 -9.16 -11.26
N ARG A 110 2.22 -8.92 -12.03
CA ARG A 110 3.28 -9.92 -12.22
C ARG A 110 3.96 -10.27 -10.90
N ILE A 111 4.29 -9.26 -10.11
CA ILE A 111 4.89 -9.48 -8.78
C ILE A 111 3.89 -10.10 -7.82
N TYR A 112 2.62 -9.65 -7.87
CA TYR A 112 1.52 -10.17 -7.06
C TYR A 112 1.37 -11.69 -7.26
N HIS A 113 1.31 -12.14 -8.50
CA HIS A 113 1.17 -13.55 -8.81
C HIS A 113 2.43 -14.37 -8.47
N ALA A 114 3.61 -13.77 -8.58
CA ALA A 114 4.84 -14.40 -8.15
C ALA A 114 4.85 -14.66 -6.63
N VAL A 115 4.32 -13.72 -5.85
CA VAL A 115 4.17 -13.89 -4.39
C VAL A 115 3.17 -14.99 -4.09
N GLU A 116 2.03 -15.02 -4.77
CA GLU A 116 1.04 -16.10 -4.60
C GLU A 116 1.64 -17.48 -4.89
N ALA A 117 2.43 -17.59 -5.96
CA ALA A 117 3.11 -18.84 -6.31
C ALA A 117 4.10 -19.26 -5.23
N LYS A 118 4.82 -18.31 -4.66
CA LYS A 118 5.83 -18.57 -3.62
C LYS A 118 5.19 -19.03 -2.31
N VAL A 119 4.07 -18.39 -1.90
CA VAL A 119 3.37 -18.79 -0.66
C VAL A 119 2.44 -19.99 -0.87
N GLY A 120 2.14 -20.35 -2.10
CA GLY A 120 1.32 -21.51 -2.44
C GLY A 120 -0.18 -21.33 -2.22
N SER A 121 -0.67 -20.08 -2.15
CA SER A 121 -2.09 -19.79 -1.98
C SER A 121 -2.43 -18.38 -2.46
N PRO A 122 -3.72 -18.07 -2.72
CA PRO A 122 -4.14 -16.70 -2.97
C PRO A 122 -3.82 -15.80 -1.78
N ILE A 123 -3.48 -14.54 -2.07
CA ILE A 123 -3.18 -13.55 -1.04
C ILE A 123 -4.31 -12.53 -0.94
N VAL A 124 -4.37 -11.81 0.19
CA VAL A 124 -5.47 -10.89 0.50
C VAL A 124 -5.13 -9.42 0.26
N VAL A 125 -3.99 -9.15 -0.36
CA VAL A 125 -3.55 -7.78 -0.67
C VAL A 125 -4.46 -7.20 -1.75
N GLU A 126 -5.04 -6.01 -1.52
CA GLU A 126 -5.83 -5.32 -2.53
C GLU A 126 -4.91 -4.81 -3.66
N LEU A 127 -5.40 -4.88 -4.89
CA LEU A 127 -4.75 -4.27 -6.04
C LEU A 127 -5.83 -3.53 -6.82
N GLU A 128 -5.86 -2.21 -6.66
CA GLU A 128 -6.94 -1.37 -7.17
C GLU A 128 -6.41 -0.02 -7.65
N PRO A 129 -7.17 0.67 -8.53
CA PRO A 129 -6.89 2.08 -8.80
C PRO A 129 -7.03 2.92 -7.54
N LEU A 130 -6.20 3.95 -7.42
CA LEU A 130 -6.37 4.94 -6.37
C LEU A 130 -7.60 5.79 -6.68
N ARG A 131 -8.54 5.87 -5.75
CA ARG A 131 -9.76 6.69 -5.90
C ARG A 131 -9.62 8.03 -5.18
N ASN A 132 -9.01 8.03 -4.02
CA ASN A 132 -8.75 9.24 -3.24
C ASN A 132 -7.59 9.02 -2.27
N PHE A 133 -6.98 10.12 -1.85
CA PHE A 133 -5.92 10.11 -0.83
C PHE A 133 -5.95 11.42 -0.07
N TYR A 134 -6.06 11.36 1.25
CA TYR A 134 -6.10 12.51 2.15
C TYR A 134 -4.94 12.43 3.15
N PRO A 135 -3.91 13.24 2.97
CA PRO A 135 -2.76 13.26 3.89
C PRO A 135 -3.12 13.72 5.29
#